data_a253af4e78986ba6ecec1b5623dd94bb
#
_entry.id   a253af4e78986ba6ecec1b5623dd94bb
#
_cell.length_a   1.000
_cell.length_b   1.000
_cell.length_c   1.000
_cell.angle_alpha   90.00
_cell.angle_beta   90.00
_cell.angle_gamma   90.00
#
_symmetry.space_group_name_H-M   'P 1'
#
loop_
_entity.id
_entity.type
_entity.pdbx_description
1 polymer ?
#
loop_
_entity_poly.entity_id
_entity_poly.type
_entity_poly.pdbx_seq_one_letter_code
_entity_poly.pdbx_strand_id
1 'polypeptide(L)'
;APAKGGESATRASLIGGADRTSAVSLSHLLGLPPSGTHAHSLVQAFLALGYTEEDAFRAFAEVFPDDTVLLLDTVDTLRSGLPHAIKVFEELRRKGHRPVGVRIDSGDLAYLAIQVARELDKAGFPEALIVLSGDLDELVIWQIKSQILEEAPRYGVEPEALLKRLVYGVGTKMVVSWGAPALGGVYKLVAIREDGRWAPAIKISDSLEKVLNPGHKKVFRVYDH
;
A
#
# COMPACT_ATOMS: atom_id res chain seq x y z
N ALA A 1 -6.34 16.74 -4.25
CA ALA A 1 -6.01 18.10 -4.73
C ALA A 1 -6.71 18.38 -6.06
N PRO A 2 -7.06 19.63 -6.39
CA PRO A 2 -7.50 19.97 -7.74
C PRO A 2 -6.46 19.53 -8.77
N ALA A 3 -6.87 19.15 -9.98
CA ALA A 3 -5.98 18.59 -11.00
C ALA A 3 -4.67 19.39 -11.18
N LYS A 4 -4.79 20.72 -11.32
CA LYS A 4 -3.63 21.64 -11.43
C LYS A 4 -2.72 21.62 -10.19
N GLY A 5 -3.26 21.48 -8.99
CA GLY A 5 -2.48 21.34 -7.75
C GLY A 5 -1.69 20.03 -7.71
N GLY A 6 -2.31 18.94 -8.15
CA GLY A 6 -1.65 17.65 -8.29
C GLY A 6 -0.51 17.66 -9.32
N GLU A 7 -0.71 18.33 -10.45
CA GLU A 7 0.32 18.49 -11.49
C GLU A 7 1.51 19.30 -10.98
N SER A 8 1.27 20.43 -10.32
CA SER A 8 2.32 21.28 -9.75
C SER A 8 3.12 20.54 -8.67
N ALA A 9 2.44 19.80 -7.78
CA ALA A 9 3.06 19.02 -6.73
C ALA A 9 3.93 17.89 -7.31
N THR A 10 3.41 17.16 -8.30
CA THR A 10 4.15 16.08 -8.96
C THR A 10 5.41 16.62 -9.67
N ARG A 11 5.28 17.74 -10.40
CA ARG A 11 6.42 18.37 -11.05
C ARG A 11 7.49 18.79 -10.02
N ALA A 12 7.07 19.44 -8.94
CA ALA A 12 7.98 19.85 -7.88
C ALA A 12 8.68 18.65 -7.21
N SER A 13 7.94 17.57 -6.97
CA SER A 13 8.49 16.34 -6.38
C SER A 13 9.55 15.70 -7.27
N LEU A 14 9.30 15.59 -8.57
CA LEU A 14 10.26 15.05 -9.53
C LEU A 14 11.53 15.93 -9.63
N ILE A 15 11.39 17.26 -9.61
CA ILE A 15 12.52 18.18 -9.56
C ILE A 15 13.28 18.03 -8.24
N GLY A 16 12.57 17.78 -7.14
CA GLY A 16 13.14 17.55 -5.81
C GLY A 16 13.81 16.18 -5.62
N GLY A 17 13.78 15.31 -6.64
CA GLY A 17 14.47 14.03 -6.63
C GLY A 17 13.59 12.80 -6.40
N ALA A 18 12.26 12.92 -6.48
CA ALA A 18 11.41 11.74 -6.51
C ALA A 18 11.63 10.98 -7.84
N ASP A 19 11.83 9.65 -7.75
CA ASP A 19 12.11 8.81 -8.92
C ASP A 19 10.89 8.59 -9.81
N ARG A 20 9.70 8.54 -9.21
CA ARG A 20 8.44 8.17 -9.90
C ARG A 20 7.25 8.90 -9.30
N THR A 21 6.13 8.84 -10.02
CA THR A 21 4.85 9.40 -9.57
C THR A 21 3.68 8.48 -9.90
N SER A 22 2.64 8.51 -9.07
CA SER A 22 1.35 7.86 -9.36
C SER A 22 0.37 8.77 -10.12
N ALA A 23 0.75 10.02 -10.41
CA ALA A 23 -0.09 10.97 -11.15
C ALA A 23 -0.04 10.67 -12.65
N VAL A 24 -0.99 9.87 -13.14
CA VAL A 24 -1.04 9.36 -14.53
C VAL A 24 -1.05 10.51 -15.56
N SER A 25 -1.78 11.58 -15.30
CA SER A 25 -1.88 12.73 -16.22
C SER A 25 -0.51 13.38 -16.47
N LEU A 26 0.27 13.60 -15.40
CA LEU A 26 1.59 14.21 -15.54
C LEU A 26 2.64 13.21 -16.04
N SER A 27 2.54 11.94 -15.66
CA SER A 27 3.36 10.86 -16.23
C SER A 27 3.25 10.83 -17.74
N HIS A 28 2.02 10.88 -18.25
CA HIS A 28 1.76 10.93 -19.69
C HIS A 28 2.36 12.20 -20.35
N LEU A 29 2.16 13.38 -19.73
CA LEU A 29 2.68 14.66 -20.23
C LEU A 29 4.21 14.69 -20.29
N LEU A 30 4.88 14.04 -19.32
CA LEU A 30 6.34 14.02 -19.21
C LEU A 30 6.98 12.83 -19.93
N GLY A 31 6.21 11.91 -20.51
CA GLY A 31 6.72 10.68 -21.13
C GLY A 31 7.32 9.70 -20.11
N LEU A 32 6.90 9.78 -18.84
CA LEU A 32 7.37 8.89 -17.78
C LEU A 32 6.35 7.79 -17.51
N PRO A 33 6.74 6.56 -17.23
CA PRO A 33 5.81 5.53 -16.81
C PRO A 33 5.25 5.88 -15.41
N PRO A 34 3.91 5.81 -15.22
CA PRO A 34 3.34 5.96 -13.89
C PRO A 34 3.75 4.78 -13.01
N SER A 35 3.85 5.02 -11.71
CA SER A 35 4.16 3.97 -10.73
C SER A 35 3.09 3.94 -9.65
N GLY A 36 2.68 2.74 -9.26
CA GLY A 36 1.67 2.56 -8.23
C GLY A 36 1.50 1.08 -7.90
N THR A 37 0.58 0.81 -6.99
CA THR A 37 0.20 -0.54 -6.57
C THR A 37 -1.31 -0.64 -6.54
N HIS A 38 -1.86 -1.84 -6.30
CA HIS A 38 -3.28 -1.94 -6.02
C HIS A 38 -3.67 -1.29 -4.68
N ALA A 39 -4.94 -0.98 -4.50
CA ALA A 39 -5.48 -0.43 -3.27
C ALA A 39 -6.09 -1.52 -2.39
N HIS A 40 -6.29 -1.24 -1.09
CA HIS A 40 -7.02 -2.11 -0.17
C HIS A 40 -8.41 -2.49 -0.70
N SER A 41 -9.07 -1.59 -1.44
CA SER A 41 -10.39 -1.84 -2.02
C SER A 41 -10.44 -3.04 -2.97
N LEU A 42 -9.34 -3.42 -3.60
CA LEU A 42 -9.27 -4.65 -4.40
C LEU A 42 -9.51 -5.87 -3.51
N VAL A 43 -8.72 -6.02 -2.46
CA VAL A 43 -8.85 -7.15 -1.51
C VAL A 43 -10.21 -7.12 -0.83
N GLN A 44 -10.68 -5.94 -0.39
CA GLN A 44 -12.01 -5.78 0.21
C GLN A 44 -13.15 -6.21 -0.72
N ALA A 45 -13.02 -5.93 -2.03
CA ALA A 45 -14.00 -6.36 -3.03
C ALA A 45 -14.06 -7.89 -3.14
N PHE A 46 -12.92 -8.55 -3.23
CA PHE A 46 -12.84 -10.00 -3.27
C PHE A 46 -13.45 -10.63 -2.01
N LEU A 47 -13.06 -10.14 -0.83
CA LEU A 47 -13.61 -10.63 0.44
C LEU A 47 -15.14 -10.43 0.55
N ALA A 48 -15.64 -9.28 0.11
CA ALA A 48 -17.09 -9.00 0.13
C ALA A 48 -17.89 -9.90 -0.84
N LEU A 49 -17.27 -10.38 -1.90
CA LEU A 49 -17.81 -11.32 -2.87
C LEU A 49 -17.59 -12.79 -2.48
N GLY A 50 -17.03 -13.06 -1.30
CA GLY A 50 -16.81 -14.42 -0.80
C GLY A 50 -15.53 -15.10 -1.28
N TYR A 51 -14.64 -14.36 -1.94
CA TYR A 51 -13.29 -14.81 -2.31
C TYR A 51 -12.29 -14.55 -1.19
N THR A 52 -11.06 -15.01 -1.36
CA THR A 52 -9.97 -14.82 -0.40
C THR A 52 -9.06 -13.65 -0.79
N GLU A 53 -8.21 -13.20 0.16
CA GLU A 53 -7.12 -12.26 -0.12
C GLU A 53 -6.12 -12.83 -1.13
N GLU A 54 -5.83 -14.14 -1.06
CA GLU A 54 -4.97 -14.84 -2.02
C GLU A 54 -5.55 -14.78 -3.44
N ASP A 55 -6.87 -14.93 -3.60
CA ASP A 55 -7.53 -14.80 -4.91
C ASP A 55 -7.40 -13.39 -5.47
N ALA A 56 -7.52 -12.37 -4.63
CA ALA A 56 -7.30 -10.98 -5.04
C ALA A 56 -5.85 -10.74 -5.52
N PHE A 57 -4.87 -11.27 -4.80
CA PHE A 57 -3.46 -11.18 -5.18
C PHE A 57 -3.17 -11.90 -6.48
N ARG A 58 -3.73 -13.11 -6.65
CA ARG A 58 -3.58 -13.89 -7.88
C ARG A 58 -4.20 -13.18 -9.09
N ALA A 59 -5.42 -12.64 -8.93
CA ALA A 59 -6.08 -11.89 -10.00
C ALA A 59 -5.28 -10.65 -10.41
N PHE A 60 -4.68 -9.92 -9.45
CA PHE A 60 -3.80 -8.79 -9.75
C PHE A 60 -2.54 -9.25 -10.49
N ALA A 61 -1.89 -10.31 -10.02
CA ALA A 61 -0.67 -10.86 -10.61
C ALA A 61 -0.87 -11.43 -12.01
N GLU A 62 -2.06 -11.95 -12.33
CA GLU A 62 -2.40 -12.42 -13.68
C GLU A 62 -2.47 -11.26 -14.69
N VAL A 63 -2.91 -10.09 -14.26
CA VAL A 63 -2.98 -8.89 -15.12
C VAL A 63 -1.63 -8.19 -15.25
N PHE A 64 -0.84 -8.17 -14.18
CA PHE A 64 0.43 -7.44 -14.08
C PHE A 64 1.57 -8.34 -13.60
N PRO A 65 1.92 -9.42 -14.33
CA PRO A 65 2.85 -10.43 -13.82
C PRO A 65 4.26 -9.89 -13.55
N ASP A 66 4.74 -8.96 -14.37
CA ASP A 66 6.10 -8.40 -14.27
C ASP A 66 6.14 -7.05 -13.50
N ASP A 67 4.97 -6.52 -13.10
CA ASP A 67 4.83 -5.30 -12.30
C ASP A 67 4.12 -5.57 -10.96
N THR A 68 4.10 -6.84 -10.51
CA THR A 68 3.36 -7.24 -9.32
C THR A 68 3.99 -6.69 -8.05
N VAL A 69 3.26 -5.79 -7.37
CA VAL A 69 3.51 -5.34 -5.99
C VAL A 69 2.24 -5.55 -5.17
N LEU A 70 2.30 -6.43 -4.15
CA LEU A 70 1.14 -6.84 -3.37
C LEU A 70 1.06 -6.08 -2.04
N LEU A 71 -0.09 -5.48 -1.76
CA LEU A 71 -0.37 -4.73 -0.54
C LEU A 71 -0.82 -5.69 0.57
N LEU A 72 -0.01 -5.82 1.64
CA LEU A 72 -0.12 -6.90 2.62
C LEU A 72 -1.08 -6.64 3.78
N ASP A 73 -1.35 -5.38 4.09
CA ASP A 73 -1.98 -4.96 5.35
C ASP A 73 -3.49 -4.75 5.25
N THR A 74 -4.18 -5.44 4.33
CA THR A 74 -5.65 -5.37 4.26
C THR A 74 -6.31 -6.19 5.37
N VAL A 75 -5.80 -7.37 5.68
CA VAL A 75 -6.29 -8.27 6.73
C VAL A 75 -5.30 -8.29 7.90
N ASP A 76 -4.13 -8.90 7.70
CA ASP A 76 -3.02 -8.95 8.66
C ASP A 76 -1.72 -9.14 7.87
N THR A 77 -0.79 -8.23 8.04
CA THR A 77 0.45 -8.19 7.25
C THR A 77 1.24 -9.49 7.34
N LEU A 78 1.47 -10.00 8.54
CA LEU A 78 2.37 -11.15 8.77
C LEU A 78 1.64 -12.49 8.75
N ARG A 79 0.38 -12.54 9.20
CA ARG A 79 -0.37 -13.79 9.34
C ARG A 79 -1.20 -14.14 8.11
N SER A 80 -1.51 -13.16 7.25
CA SER A 80 -2.35 -13.32 6.07
C SER A 80 -1.66 -12.81 4.81
N GLY A 81 -1.44 -11.52 4.68
CA GLY A 81 -0.94 -10.89 3.47
C GLY A 81 0.39 -11.46 2.98
N LEU A 82 1.39 -11.54 3.86
CA LEU A 82 2.71 -12.04 3.49
C LEU A 82 2.72 -13.51 3.06
N PRO A 83 2.10 -14.46 3.79
CA PRO A 83 2.00 -15.85 3.34
C PRO A 83 1.30 -16.01 1.98
N HIS A 84 0.21 -15.27 1.74
CA HIS A 84 -0.50 -15.30 0.46
C HIS A 84 0.35 -14.69 -0.67
N ALA A 85 1.05 -13.58 -0.40
CA ALA A 85 1.94 -12.97 -1.38
C ALA A 85 3.08 -13.91 -1.79
N ILE A 86 3.70 -14.62 -0.83
CA ILE A 86 4.77 -15.60 -1.11
C ILE A 86 4.24 -16.71 -2.03
N LYS A 87 3.05 -17.25 -1.79
CA LYS A 87 2.44 -18.27 -2.67
C LYS A 87 2.27 -17.75 -4.10
N VAL A 88 1.72 -16.54 -4.25
CA VAL A 88 1.53 -15.92 -5.57
C VAL A 88 2.87 -15.64 -6.25
N PHE A 89 3.90 -15.24 -5.51
CA PHE A 89 5.26 -15.06 -6.03
C PHE A 89 5.87 -16.37 -6.53
N GLU A 90 5.63 -17.48 -5.82
CA GLU A 90 6.04 -18.81 -6.28
C GLU A 90 5.31 -19.24 -7.55
N GLU A 91 4.02 -18.91 -7.69
CA GLU A 91 3.25 -19.16 -8.90
C GLU A 91 3.81 -18.35 -10.09
N LEU A 92 4.10 -17.06 -9.89
CA LEU A 92 4.73 -16.20 -10.89
C LEU A 92 6.09 -16.74 -11.32
N ARG A 93 6.94 -17.11 -10.37
CA ARG A 93 8.26 -17.69 -10.63
C ARG A 93 8.19 -18.97 -11.45
N ARG A 94 7.23 -19.86 -11.16
CA ARG A 94 6.99 -21.09 -11.93
C ARG A 94 6.54 -20.79 -13.37
N LYS A 95 5.85 -19.67 -13.60
CA LYS A 95 5.44 -19.19 -14.93
C LYS A 95 6.56 -18.41 -15.65
N GLY A 96 7.73 -18.22 -15.04
CA GLY A 96 8.87 -17.50 -15.61
C GLY A 96 8.87 -15.99 -15.35
N HIS A 97 7.95 -15.48 -14.54
CA HIS A 97 7.88 -14.07 -14.16
C HIS A 97 8.70 -13.78 -12.89
N ARG A 98 9.05 -12.51 -12.70
CA ARG A 98 9.74 -12.01 -11.52
C ARG A 98 8.84 -11.03 -10.77
N PRO A 99 8.30 -11.39 -9.59
CA PRO A 99 7.52 -10.45 -8.79
C PRO A 99 8.40 -9.27 -8.37
N VAL A 100 7.84 -8.07 -8.41
CA VAL A 100 8.56 -6.83 -8.07
C VAL A 100 8.71 -6.67 -6.56
N GLY A 101 7.63 -6.87 -5.80
CA GLY A 101 7.71 -6.72 -4.36
C GLY A 101 6.35 -6.67 -3.65
N VAL A 102 6.41 -6.18 -2.42
CA VAL A 102 5.25 -6.03 -1.55
C VAL A 102 5.12 -4.60 -1.03
N ARG A 103 3.94 -4.22 -0.52
CA ARG A 103 3.68 -2.91 0.08
C ARG A 103 3.11 -3.07 1.48
N ILE A 104 3.54 -2.18 2.39
CA ILE A 104 3.04 -2.03 3.75
C ILE A 104 2.60 -0.57 3.94
N ASP A 105 1.37 -0.34 4.39
CA ASP A 105 0.75 0.99 4.47
C ASP A 105 0.34 1.38 5.90
N SER A 106 0.53 0.50 6.88
CA SER A 106 0.13 0.72 8.28
C SER A 106 0.95 -0.12 9.26
N GLY A 107 0.84 0.23 10.57
CA GLY A 107 1.55 -0.44 11.66
C GLY A 107 2.96 0.10 11.88
N ASP A 108 3.78 -0.63 12.63
CA ASP A 108 5.21 -0.33 12.82
C ASP A 108 5.99 -0.73 11.56
N LEU A 109 6.20 0.25 10.69
CA LEU A 109 6.77 0.02 9.34
C LEU A 109 8.20 -0.53 9.40
N ALA A 110 9.00 -0.13 10.39
CA ALA A 110 10.37 -0.63 10.52
C ALA A 110 10.38 -2.10 10.95
N TYR A 111 9.65 -2.43 12.00
CA TYR A 111 9.50 -3.80 12.46
C TYR A 111 8.91 -4.71 11.38
N LEU A 112 7.82 -4.27 10.73
CA LEU A 112 7.18 -5.05 9.68
C LEU A 112 8.10 -5.24 8.46
N ALA A 113 8.87 -4.23 8.06
CA ALA A 113 9.85 -4.36 6.98
C ALA A 113 10.93 -5.41 7.31
N ILE A 114 11.41 -5.46 8.54
CA ILE A 114 12.38 -6.46 8.99
C ILE A 114 11.79 -7.87 8.92
N GLN A 115 10.57 -8.06 9.45
CA GLN A 115 9.91 -9.37 9.44
C GLN A 115 9.59 -9.84 8.01
N VAL A 116 9.07 -8.93 7.18
CA VAL A 116 8.74 -9.21 5.78
C VAL A 116 9.99 -9.56 4.98
N ALA A 117 11.08 -8.82 5.13
CA ALA A 117 12.35 -9.13 4.48
C ALA A 117 12.84 -10.52 4.85
N ARG A 118 12.85 -10.84 6.14
CA ARG A 118 13.28 -12.16 6.64
C ARG A 118 12.50 -13.30 6.01
N GLU A 119 11.18 -13.19 5.94
CA GLU A 119 10.35 -14.26 5.38
C GLU A 119 10.45 -14.34 3.84
N LEU A 120 10.58 -13.19 3.16
CA LEU A 120 10.86 -13.17 1.71
C LEU A 120 12.19 -13.83 1.38
N ASP A 121 13.24 -13.57 2.16
CA ASP A 121 14.57 -14.17 1.99
C ASP A 121 14.52 -15.70 2.18
N LYS A 122 13.82 -16.19 3.21
CA LYS A 122 13.58 -17.62 3.43
C LYS A 122 12.82 -18.28 2.28
N ALA A 123 11.87 -17.56 1.67
CA ALA A 123 11.10 -18.03 0.53
C ALA A 123 11.88 -17.94 -0.81
N GLY A 124 13.10 -17.40 -0.79
CA GLY A 124 13.95 -17.27 -1.96
C GLY A 124 13.60 -16.08 -2.85
N PHE A 125 13.15 -14.97 -2.25
CA PHE A 125 12.88 -13.68 -2.89
C PHE A 125 13.70 -12.53 -2.28
N PRO A 126 15.04 -12.64 -2.17
CA PRO A 126 15.86 -11.62 -1.52
C PRO A 126 15.93 -10.30 -2.31
N GLU A 127 15.56 -10.32 -3.59
CA GLU A 127 15.54 -9.13 -4.45
C GLU A 127 14.19 -8.38 -4.45
N ALA A 128 13.14 -8.97 -3.83
CA ALA A 128 11.83 -8.35 -3.80
C ALA A 128 11.84 -7.04 -3.03
N LEU A 129 11.30 -5.97 -3.62
CA LEU A 129 11.21 -4.65 -3.01
C LEU A 129 10.16 -4.62 -1.91
N ILE A 130 10.36 -3.74 -0.93
CA ILE A 130 9.39 -3.48 0.14
C ILE A 130 9.02 -2.00 0.06
N VAL A 131 7.82 -1.74 -0.43
CA VAL A 131 7.27 -0.40 -0.55
C VAL A 131 6.63 -0.03 0.78
N LEU A 132 7.12 1.02 1.41
CA LEU A 132 6.56 1.58 2.63
C LEU A 132 5.74 2.83 2.30
N SER A 133 4.57 2.95 2.86
CA SER A 133 3.66 4.09 2.69
C SER A 133 2.83 4.30 3.97
N GLY A 134 2.01 5.33 3.99
CA GLY A 134 1.23 5.71 5.18
C GLY A 134 1.87 6.89 5.94
N ASP A 135 1.41 8.09 5.60
CA ASP A 135 1.77 9.36 6.26
C ASP A 135 3.30 9.64 6.40
N LEU A 136 4.09 9.18 5.42
CA LEU A 136 5.54 9.34 5.41
C LEU A 136 5.93 10.80 5.14
N ASP A 137 6.92 11.26 5.91
CA ASP A 137 7.73 12.45 5.66
C ASP A 137 9.22 12.13 5.91
N GLU A 138 10.08 13.12 5.77
CA GLU A 138 11.53 12.96 5.94
C GLU A 138 11.92 12.48 7.34
N LEU A 139 11.19 12.91 8.38
CA LEU A 139 11.46 12.52 9.76
C LEU A 139 11.05 11.07 10.03
N VAL A 140 9.89 10.67 9.55
CA VAL A 140 9.41 9.27 9.65
C VAL A 140 10.32 8.33 8.87
N ILE A 141 10.74 8.71 7.66
CA ILE A 141 11.70 7.92 6.86
C ILE A 141 13.04 7.77 7.60
N TRP A 142 13.55 8.87 8.17
CA TRP A 142 14.78 8.84 8.98
C TRP A 142 14.63 7.90 10.19
N GLN A 143 13.51 7.98 10.90
CA GLN A 143 13.21 7.11 12.04
C GLN A 143 13.16 5.64 11.63
N ILE A 144 12.44 5.30 10.57
CA ILE A 144 12.37 3.93 10.03
C ILE A 144 13.77 3.39 9.72
N LYS A 145 14.59 4.17 9.02
CA LYS A 145 15.96 3.77 8.68
C LYS A 145 16.81 3.55 9.93
N SER A 146 16.74 4.46 10.91
CA SER A 146 17.48 4.35 12.16
C SER A 146 17.07 3.11 12.96
N GLN A 147 15.78 2.85 13.07
CA GLN A 147 15.26 1.67 13.75
C GLN A 147 15.68 0.37 13.05
N ILE A 148 15.65 0.32 11.72
CA ILE A 148 16.13 -0.84 10.95
C ILE A 148 17.62 -1.10 11.20
N LEU A 149 18.45 -0.06 11.20
CA LEU A 149 19.89 -0.21 11.47
C LEU A 149 20.16 -0.78 12.87
N GLU A 150 19.35 -0.41 13.85
CA GLU A 150 19.52 -0.88 15.22
C GLU A 150 18.92 -2.28 15.44
N GLU A 151 17.74 -2.56 14.89
CA GLU A 151 16.96 -3.75 15.25
C GLU A 151 17.13 -4.93 14.30
N ALA A 152 17.37 -4.72 13.00
CA ALA A 152 17.42 -5.79 12.02
C ALA A 152 18.41 -6.92 12.36
N PRO A 153 19.61 -6.63 12.94
CA PRO A 153 20.56 -7.67 13.33
C PRO A 153 19.99 -8.66 14.38
N ARG A 154 19.11 -8.18 15.25
CA ARG A 154 18.46 -9.03 16.29
C ARG A 154 17.56 -10.11 15.67
N TYR A 155 17.11 -9.88 14.43
CA TYR A 155 16.26 -10.82 13.67
C TYR A 155 17.02 -11.59 12.60
N GLY A 156 18.36 -11.41 12.53
CA GLY A 156 19.21 -12.06 11.53
C GLY A 156 19.07 -11.48 10.13
N VAL A 157 18.64 -10.23 10.03
CA VAL A 157 18.52 -9.47 8.77
C VAL A 157 19.68 -8.49 8.68
N GLU A 158 20.33 -8.45 7.51
CA GLU A 158 21.39 -7.49 7.25
C GLU A 158 20.80 -6.11 6.94
N PRO A 159 21.07 -5.06 7.76
CA PRO A 159 20.36 -3.79 7.67
C PRO A 159 20.56 -3.07 6.33
N GLU A 160 21.80 -3.00 5.85
CA GLU A 160 22.13 -2.29 4.62
C GLU A 160 21.51 -2.96 3.37
N ALA A 161 21.42 -4.29 3.37
CA ALA A 161 20.75 -5.03 2.32
C ALA A 161 19.24 -4.73 2.33
N LEU A 162 18.62 -4.72 3.51
CA LEU A 162 17.21 -4.35 3.65
C LEU A 162 16.96 -2.92 3.20
N LEU A 163 17.78 -1.94 3.65
CA LEU A 163 17.61 -0.53 3.28
C LEU A 163 17.65 -0.30 1.76
N LYS A 164 18.44 -1.09 1.01
CA LYS A 164 18.51 -1.03 -0.46
C LYS A 164 17.24 -1.54 -1.16
N ARG A 165 16.42 -2.32 -0.48
CA ARG A 165 15.15 -2.87 -0.98
C ARG A 165 13.95 -1.98 -0.67
N LEU A 166 14.13 -0.94 0.16
CA LEU A 166 13.04 -0.07 0.56
C LEU A 166 12.72 0.97 -0.51
N VAL A 167 11.44 1.12 -0.78
CA VAL A 167 10.86 2.18 -1.61
C VAL A 167 9.85 2.94 -0.79
N TYR A 168 9.88 4.26 -0.83
CA TYR A 168 9.03 5.11 -0.02
C TYR A 168 7.95 5.77 -0.86
N GLY A 169 6.67 5.50 -0.53
CA GLY A 169 5.52 6.15 -1.11
C GLY A 169 5.10 7.37 -0.30
N VAL A 170 5.59 8.55 -0.66
CA VAL A 170 5.26 9.80 0.01
C VAL A 170 4.09 10.48 -0.70
N GLY A 171 3.00 10.74 0.02
CA GLY A 171 1.76 11.29 -0.53
C GLY A 171 1.37 12.62 0.11
N THR A 172 0.43 12.59 1.06
CA THR A 172 -0.18 13.78 1.67
C THR A 172 0.85 14.77 2.19
N LYS A 173 1.86 14.31 2.92
CA LYS A 173 2.90 15.15 3.55
C LYS A 173 3.75 15.93 2.54
N MET A 174 3.84 15.46 1.29
CA MET A 174 4.58 16.16 0.23
C MET A 174 3.82 17.38 -0.33
N VAL A 175 2.49 17.39 -0.22
CA VAL A 175 1.64 18.35 -0.93
C VAL A 175 0.82 19.24 -0.01
N VAL A 176 0.87 19.02 1.31
CA VAL A 176 0.15 19.81 2.31
C VAL A 176 1.11 20.52 3.23
N SER A 177 0.65 21.64 3.82
CA SER A 177 1.41 22.42 4.78
C SER A 177 1.55 21.67 6.11
N TRP A 178 2.48 22.10 6.95
CA TRP A 178 2.65 21.57 8.30
C TRP A 178 1.45 21.88 9.19
N GLY A 179 1.21 21.03 10.20
CA GLY A 179 0.13 21.17 11.17
C GLY A 179 -1.13 20.40 10.80
N ALA A 180 -2.29 21.05 10.78
CA ALA A 180 -3.57 20.47 10.41
C ALA A 180 -4.12 21.12 9.11
N PRO A 181 -3.47 20.95 7.97
CA PRO A 181 -3.77 21.68 6.74
C PRO A 181 -4.96 21.14 5.95
N ALA A 182 -5.49 19.98 6.35
CA ALA A 182 -6.57 19.28 5.65
C ALA A 182 -7.59 18.70 6.63
N LEU A 183 -8.82 18.49 6.17
CA LEU A 183 -9.92 17.95 6.98
C LEU A 183 -9.83 16.43 7.25
N GLY A 184 -8.78 15.75 6.84
CA GLY A 184 -8.60 14.33 7.12
C GLY A 184 -9.72 13.43 6.58
N GLY A 185 -10.23 13.73 5.38
CA GLY A 185 -11.31 12.96 4.78
C GLY A 185 -10.91 11.51 4.51
N VAL A 186 -11.81 10.57 4.85
CA VAL A 186 -11.62 9.13 4.62
C VAL A 186 -12.63 8.64 3.59
N TYR A 187 -12.13 8.04 2.50
CA TYR A 187 -12.94 7.40 1.48
C TYR A 187 -12.59 5.92 1.40
N LYS A 188 -13.52 5.06 1.74
CA LYS A 188 -13.34 3.61 1.84
C LYS A 188 -14.50 2.86 1.17
N LEU A 189 -14.20 1.70 0.58
CA LEU A 189 -15.23 0.76 0.13
C LEU A 189 -15.98 0.22 1.36
N VAL A 190 -17.30 0.30 1.36
CA VAL A 190 -18.17 -0.15 2.47
C VAL A 190 -19.21 -1.18 2.07
N ALA A 191 -19.51 -1.31 0.79
CA ALA A 191 -20.41 -2.32 0.25
C ALA A 191 -20.22 -2.48 -1.26
N ILE A 192 -20.55 -3.66 -1.76
CA ILE A 192 -20.65 -3.99 -3.19
C ILE A 192 -22.08 -4.45 -3.46
N ARG A 193 -22.61 -4.11 -4.62
CA ARG A 193 -23.92 -4.61 -5.05
C ARG A 193 -23.72 -5.71 -6.09
N GLU A 194 -24.20 -6.91 -5.76
CA GLU A 194 -24.17 -8.08 -6.63
C GLU A 194 -25.58 -8.69 -6.65
N ASP A 195 -26.12 -9.02 -7.79
CA ASP A 195 -27.44 -9.62 -8.01
C ASP A 195 -28.58 -8.91 -7.24
N GLY A 196 -28.50 -7.57 -7.18
CA GLY A 196 -29.49 -6.75 -6.48
C GLY A 196 -29.34 -6.68 -4.97
N ARG A 197 -28.43 -7.43 -4.36
CA ARG A 197 -28.14 -7.43 -2.92
C ARG A 197 -26.86 -6.68 -2.60
N TRP A 198 -26.80 -6.05 -1.42
CA TRP A 198 -25.63 -5.38 -0.93
C TRP A 198 -24.81 -6.33 -0.05
N ALA A 199 -23.59 -6.65 -0.50
CA ALA A 199 -22.57 -7.31 0.31
C ALA A 199 -21.74 -6.26 1.05
N PRO A 200 -21.69 -6.27 2.39
CA PRO A 200 -20.87 -5.32 3.15
C PRO A 200 -19.38 -5.59 2.95
N ALA A 201 -18.60 -4.51 2.83
CA ALA A 201 -17.15 -4.56 2.76
C ALA A 201 -16.57 -3.73 3.90
N ILE A 202 -15.55 -4.25 4.57
CA ILE A 202 -14.89 -3.57 5.67
C ILE A 202 -13.37 -3.79 5.60
N LYS A 203 -12.60 -2.76 5.96
CA LYS A 203 -11.21 -2.91 6.36
C LYS A 203 -11.14 -2.66 7.86
N ILE A 204 -10.59 -3.59 8.62
CA ILE A 204 -10.21 -3.37 10.02
C ILE A 204 -8.95 -2.51 10.00
N SER A 205 -8.89 -1.49 10.83
CA SER A 205 -7.76 -0.57 10.94
C SER A 205 -7.31 -0.52 12.38
N ASP A 206 -6.01 -0.38 12.62
CA ASP A 206 -5.44 -0.17 13.95
C ASP A 206 -5.91 1.15 14.57
N SER A 207 -6.30 2.11 13.74
CA SER A 207 -6.90 3.37 14.18
C SER A 207 -8.42 3.27 14.19
N LEU A 208 -9.05 3.38 15.37
CA LEU A 208 -10.52 3.34 15.54
C LEU A 208 -11.24 4.38 14.69
N GLU A 209 -10.64 5.55 14.50
CA GLU A 209 -11.20 6.63 13.66
C GLU A 209 -11.29 6.27 12.19
N LYS A 210 -10.48 5.31 11.73
CA LYS A 210 -10.46 4.81 10.35
C LYS A 210 -11.34 3.57 10.14
N VAL A 211 -11.91 3.01 11.20
CA VAL A 211 -12.87 1.89 11.11
C VAL A 211 -14.23 2.43 10.71
N LEU A 212 -14.71 2.00 9.55
CA LEU A 212 -15.99 2.42 9.01
C LEU A 212 -17.06 1.37 9.26
N ASN A 213 -18.28 1.81 9.53
CA ASN A 213 -19.44 0.91 9.50
C ASN A 213 -19.68 0.44 8.07
N PRO A 214 -19.69 -0.87 7.80
CA PRO A 214 -19.94 -1.40 6.47
C PRO A 214 -21.41 -1.19 6.04
N GLY A 215 -21.66 -1.42 4.75
CA GLY A 215 -23.00 -1.42 4.19
C GLY A 215 -23.41 -0.12 3.50
N HIS A 216 -24.54 -0.17 2.81
CA HIS A 216 -25.12 0.97 2.12
C HIS A 216 -25.78 1.93 3.11
N LYS A 217 -25.33 3.18 3.14
CA LYS A 217 -25.72 4.20 4.12
C LYS A 217 -26.31 5.42 3.45
N LYS A 218 -27.19 6.13 4.18
CA LYS A 218 -27.67 7.46 3.83
C LYS A 218 -27.30 8.44 4.94
N VAL A 219 -26.93 9.65 4.56
CA VAL A 219 -26.65 10.74 5.49
C VAL A 219 -27.85 11.68 5.51
N PHE A 220 -28.30 12.05 6.70
CA PHE A 220 -29.40 12.98 6.91
C PHE A 220 -28.88 14.15 7.74
N ARG A 221 -29.30 15.36 7.38
CA ARG A 221 -29.13 16.56 8.24
C ARG A 221 -30.45 16.78 8.96
N VAL A 222 -30.41 16.80 10.28
CA VAL A 222 -31.56 17.11 11.13
C VAL A 222 -31.53 18.59 11.41
N TYR A 223 -32.69 19.22 11.30
CA TYR A 223 -32.89 20.63 11.63
C TYR A 223 -33.91 20.73 12.77
N ASP A 224 -33.69 21.59 13.73
CA ASP A 224 -34.71 21.98 14.72
C ASP A 224 -35.74 22.86 14.01
N HIS A 225 -37.02 22.66 14.35
CA HIS A 225 -38.13 23.45 13.83
C HIS A 225 -38.32 24.73 14.63
#